data_ab3d608af05839a9b9d4a3d52b916f49
#
_entry.id   ab3d608af05839a9b9d4a3d52b916f49
#
_cell.length_a   1.000
_cell.length_b   1.000
_cell.length_c   1.000
_cell.angle_alpha   90.00
_cell.angle_beta   90.00
_cell.angle_gamma   90.00
#
_symmetry.space_group_name_H-M   'P 1'
#
loop_
_entity.id
_entity.type
_entity.pdbx_description
1 polymer ?
#
loop_
_entity_poly.entity_id
_entity_poly.type
_entity_poly.pdbx_seq_one_letter_code
_entity_poly.pdbx_strand_id
1 'polypeptide(L)'
;RVCDDVTGLCSVAPSSVGPLIPHLPMISFSLGSKNIVFDWDTDQCEPLDVPDTFATAVFTNGELILSANNAPTVYMRRGTNFSNLNSDCANKSLISSQLTTPHGANNYEWVNAIYKKGTTMYGLVHNEYHDTTSSPLAPCTTSLSPSNPCWWNTITLTKSTNNGRTFDAPASPAPTVSSGPLAWNKDTMVNPVTGVAFPYGQMTPTNIISRNEGGTIYYYSFFFGEHGVGVQNPLTRGICLMRTSNLDDPSSWRAWNGSSFSLTMSMPYSGSTPANTGQPNCSYISLANIATITGHVTFNTYLQEYIMVGLGAKHDTWDNPLVIKCGMWLSHSKDLISWTKHKLIFESTFSNDSPQCNNSLDHLSYGSMLDQDQINDPNDPNFELSDNQFHLYF
;
A
#
# COMPACT_ATOMS: atom_id res chain seq x y z
N ARG A 1 -30.34 18.98 -27.78
CA ARG A 1 -31.39 19.84 -28.38
C ARG A 1 -31.52 19.44 -29.84
N VAL A 2 -32.67 19.08 -30.26
CA VAL A 2 -33.01 18.92 -31.70
C VAL A 2 -33.86 20.12 -32.03
N CYS A 3 -33.41 20.91 -32.99
CA CYS A 3 -34.16 22.08 -33.47
C CYS A 3 -34.82 21.71 -34.78
N ASP A 4 -36.06 22.12 -34.94
CA ASP A 4 -36.82 21.99 -36.19
C ASP A 4 -36.41 23.11 -37.13
N ASP A 5 -35.87 22.74 -38.28
CA ASP A 5 -35.33 23.68 -39.26
C ASP A 5 -36.38 24.53 -39.96
N VAL A 6 -37.67 24.23 -39.80
CA VAL A 6 -38.77 24.94 -40.42
C VAL A 6 -39.41 25.97 -39.49
N THR A 7 -39.50 25.65 -38.22
CA THR A 7 -40.15 26.48 -37.22
C THR A 7 -39.18 27.22 -36.28
N GLY A 8 -37.94 26.89 -36.30
CA GLY A 8 -36.93 27.47 -35.39
C GLY A 8 -37.14 27.08 -33.89
N LEU A 9 -38.08 26.21 -33.61
CA LEU A 9 -38.33 25.75 -32.22
C LEU A 9 -37.45 24.58 -31.87
N CYS A 10 -36.65 24.74 -30.81
CA CYS A 10 -35.83 23.68 -30.27
C CYS A 10 -36.60 22.93 -29.18
N SER A 11 -36.86 21.66 -29.38
CA SER A 11 -37.35 20.78 -28.33
C SER A 11 -36.19 20.15 -27.59
N VAL A 12 -36.26 20.11 -26.29
CA VAL A 12 -35.40 19.21 -25.49
C VAL A 12 -36.05 17.83 -25.68
N ALA A 13 -35.35 16.92 -26.35
CA ALA A 13 -35.75 15.52 -26.31
C ALA A 13 -35.99 15.13 -24.85
N PRO A 14 -37.07 14.42 -24.51
CA PRO A 14 -37.23 13.93 -23.16
C PRO A 14 -35.98 13.14 -22.85
N SER A 15 -35.18 13.65 -21.93
CA SER A 15 -34.04 12.89 -21.38
C SER A 15 -34.65 11.56 -20.96
N SER A 16 -34.25 10.47 -21.61
CA SER A 16 -34.40 9.16 -21.02
C SER A 16 -33.75 9.30 -19.64
N VAL A 17 -34.57 9.42 -18.61
CA VAL A 17 -34.11 9.34 -17.24
C VAL A 17 -33.52 7.95 -17.17
N GLY A 18 -32.20 7.84 -17.35
CA GLY A 18 -31.48 6.62 -17.06
C GLY A 18 -31.89 6.20 -15.65
N PRO A 19 -31.90 4.92 -15.35
CA PRO A 19 -32.30 4.45 -14.03
C PRO A 19 -31.60 5.34 -13.01
N LEU A 20 -32.38 5.97 -12.11
CA LEU A 20 -31.89 6.78 -11.02
C LEU A 20 -30.83 5.91 -10.33
N ILE A 21 -29.59 6.27 -10.51
CA ILE A 21 -28.52 5.65 -9.73
C ILE A 21 -28.95 5.94 -8.30
N PRO A 22 -29.22 4.92 -7.46
CA PRO A 22 -29.58 5.14 -6.08
C PRO A 22 -28.52 6.09 -5.54
N HIS A 23 -28.93 7.23 -5.02
CA HIS A 23 -27.99 8.11 -4.32
C HIS A 23 -27.39 7.24 -3.22
N LEU A 24 -26.13 6.87 -3.39
CA LEU A 24 -25.36 6.26 -2.32
C LEU A 24 -25.50 7.18 -1.12
N PRO A 25 -25.80 6.66 0.07
CA PRO A 25 -25.92 7.49 1.26
C PRO A 25 -24.67 8.37 1.33
N MET A 26 -24.85 9.67 1.50
CA MET A 26 -23.73 10.59 1.65
C MET A 26 -23.00 10.18 2.93
N ILE A 27 -21.84 9.54 2.78
CA ILE A 27 -20.99 9.21 3.92
C ILE A 27 -20.51 10.54 4.47
N SER A 28 -20.86 10.84 5.71
CA SER A 28 -20.37 12.00 6.45
C SER A 28 -19.46 11.51 7.56
N PHE A 29 -18.41 12.29 7.83
CA PHE A 29 -17.46 12.00 8.90
C PHE A 29 -17.49 13.10 9.93
N SER A 30 -17.37 12.72 11.20
CA SER A 30 -17.04 13.62 12.29
C SER A 30 -15.74 13.17 12.92
N LEU A 31 -14.77 14.07 13.01
CA LEU A 31 -13.48 13.77 13.63
C LEU A 31 -13.60 13.88 15.14
N GLY A 32 -13.06 12.89 15.85
CA GLY A 32 -12.89 12.89 17.29
C GLY A 32 -11.61 13.59 17.73
N SER A 33 -11.18 13.32 18.95
CA SER A 33 -9.93 13.85 19.50
C SER A 33 -8.70 13.18 18.89
N LYS A 34 -7.63 13.95 18.75
CA LYS A 34 -6.31 13.45 18.36
C LYS A 34 -5.55 12.96 19.60
N ASN A 35 -4.98 11.78 19.53
CA ASN A 35 -4.13 11.21 20.58
C ASN A 35 -2.79 10.77 19.96
N ILE A 36 -1.70 10.94 20.71
CA ILE A 36 -0.38 10.43 20.32
C ILE A 36 -0.31 8.97 20.75
N VAL A 37 0.01 8.08 19.82
CA VAL A 37 0.22 6.64 20.05
C VAL A 37 1.70 6.30 20.09
N PHE A 38 2.52 7.07 19.41
CA PHE A 38 3.97 6.95 19.39
C PHE A 38 4.56 8.37 19.33
N ASP A 39 5.40 8.68 20.30
CA ASP A 39 6.18 9.92 20.34
C ASP A 39 7.65 9.56 20.08
N TRP A 40 8.17 10.02 18.94
CA TRP A 40 9.54 9.67 18.56
C TRP A 40 10.58 10.10 19.59
N ASP A 41 10.40 11.22 20.25
CA ASP A 41 11.36 11.74 21.24
C ASP A 41 11.49 10.83 22.48
N THR A 42 10.44 10.09 22.82
CA THR A 42 10.38 9.26 24.05
C THR A 42 10.29 7.78 23.79
N ASP A 43 9.72 7.35 22.66
CA ASP A 43 9.32 5.96 22.44
C ASP A 43 10.19 5.20 21.43
N GLN A 44 11.15 5.90 20.80
CA GLN A 44 12.07 5.27 19.85
C GLN A 44 13.04 4.30 20.53
N CYS A 45 13.31 3.19 19.87
CA CYS A 45 14.36 2.25 20.29
C CYS A 45 15.76 2.67 19.80
N GLU A 46 15.82 3.33 18.66
CA GLU A 46 17.05 3.87 18.06
C GLU A 46 16.69 5.05 17.12
N PRO A 47 17.67 5.88 16.71
CA PRO A 47 17.39 7.11 15.94
C PRO A 47 16.63 6.93 14.62
N LEU A 48 16.67 5.72 14.04
CA LEU A 48 15.92 5.41 12.81
C LEU A 48 14.60 4.69 13.07
N ASP A 49 14.20 4.51 14.33
CA ASP A 49 12.91 3.91 14.67
C ASP A 49 11.77 4.94 14.52
N VAL A 50 11.46 5.28 13.29
CA VAL A 50 10.34 6.17 12.92
C VAL A 50 9.28 5.35 12.19
N PRO A 51 7.98 5.66 12.32
CA PRO A 51 6.94 5.06 11.50
C PRO A 51 7.12 5.47 10.04
N ASP A 52 7.51 4.52 9.19
CA ASP A 52 7.74 4.68 7.75
C ASP A 52 6.96 3.65 6.93
N THR A 53 5.90 3.10 7.53
CA THR A 53 4.94 2.19 6.90
C THR A 53 3.54 2.45 7.41
N PHE A 54 2.54 1.91 6.70
CA PHE A 54 1.18 1.86 7.21
C PHE A 54 1.13 1.13 8.56
N ALA A 55 0.34 1.65 9.49
CA ALA A 55 0.07 0.96 10.73
C ALA A 55 -0.81 -0.28 10.45
N THR A 56 -0.32 -1.46 10.79
CA THR A 56 -1.07 -2.72 10.76
C THR A 56 -1.02 -3.38 12.13
N ALA A 57 -2.10 -4.02 12.54
CA ALA A 57 -2.20 -4.56 13.88
C ALA A 57 -2.67 -6.01 13.90
N VAL A 58 -2.28 -6.71 14.97
CA VAL A 58 -2.76 -8.06 15.29
C VAL A 58 -3.02 -8.12 16.79
N PHE A 59 -4.15 -8.70 17.19
CA PHE A 59 -4.41 -9.02 18.59
C PHE A 59 -4.30 -10.53 18.81
N THR A 60 -3.42 -10.95 19.71
CA THR A 60 -3.19 -12.37 19.98
C THR A 60 -2.68 -12.61 21.40
N ASN A 61 -3.20 -13.63 22.08
CA ASN A 61 -2.81 -14.01 23.43
C ASN A 61 -2.91 -12.85 24.46
N GLY A 62 -3.90 -11.97 24.31
CA GLY A 62 -4.09 -10.81 25.18
C GLY A 62 -3.13 -9.65 24.90
N GLU A 63 -2.37 -9.69 23.81
CA GLU A 63 -1.42 -8.68 23.41
C GLU A 63 -1.83 -8.06 22.05
N LEU A 64 -1.90 -6.74 22.01
CA LEU A 64 -1.98 -5.96 20.78
C LEU A 64 -0.56 -5.75 20.25
N ILE A 65 -0.34 -6.08 19.00
CA ILE A 65 0.92 -5.93 18.29
C ILE A 65 0.68 -4.98 17.12
N LEU A 66 1.37 -3.85 17.09
CA LEU A 66 1.30 -2.85 16.02
C LEU A 66 2.62 -2.82 15.25
N SER A 67 2.53 -2.91 13.93
CA SER A 67 3.62 -2.67 13.01
C SER A 67 3.44 -1.30 12.36
N ALA A 68 4.37 -0.40 12.61
CA ALA A 68 4.61 0.83 11.89
C ALA A 68 6.11 1.12 12.07
N ASN A 69 6.92 0.85 11.06
CA ASN A 69 8.35 0.62 11.27
C ASN A 69 9.21 1.22 10.14
N ASN A 70 10.52 1.23 10.36
CA ASN A 70 11.51 1.67 9.39
C ASN A 70 12.63 0.62 9.22
N ALA A 71 13.35 0.71 8.12
CA ALA A 71 14.61 0.00 7.88
C ALA A 71 15.79 0.78 8.49
N PRO A 72 16.93 0.15 8.81
CA PRO A 72 17.23 -1.26 8.60
C PRO A 72 16.78 -2.19 9.74
N THR A 73 16.26 -1.65 10.84
CA THR A 73 15.82 -2.41 12.01
C THR A 73 14.34 -2.17 12.26
N VAL A 74 13.58 -3.25 12.27
CA VAL A 74 12.15 -3.22 12.53
C VAL A 74 11.89 -3.51 14.00
N TYR A 75 11.15 -2.62 14.67
CA TYR A 75 10.61 -2.82 16.01
C TYR A 75 9.08 -2.85 15.95
N MET A 76 8.46 -3.73 16.73
CA MET A 76 7.01 -3.75 16.92
C MET A 76 6.63 -2.95 18.16
N ARG A 77 5.40 -2.42 18.17
CA ARG A 77 4.81 -1.81 19.36
C ARG A 77 3.85 -2.81 19.99
N ARG A 78 3.87 -2.93 21.32
CA ARG A 78 3.12 -3.94 22.05
C ARG A 78 2.40 -3.35 23.25
N GLY A 79 1.20 -3.84 23.50
CA GLY A 79 0.36 -3.40 24.60
C GLY A 79 -0.88 -4.26 24.72
N THR A 80 -1.85 -3.83 25.51
CA THR A 80 -3.16 -4.48 25.58
C THR A 80 -4.24 -3.72 24.83
N ASN A 81 -3.96 -2.46 24.45
CA ASN A 81 -4.82 -1.59 23.67
C ASN A 81 -3.96 -0.46 23.05
N PHE A 82 -4.55 0.37 22.18
CA PHE A 82 -3.85 1.42 21.47
C PHE A 82 -3.33 2.57 22.37
N SER A 83 -3.87 2.73 23.58
CA SER A 83 -3.44 3.80 24.49
C SER A 83 -2.28 3.39 25.43
N ASN A 84 -1.85 2.14 25.39
CA ASN A 84 -0.73 1.65 26.19
C ASN A 84 0.32 0.86 25.38
N LEU A 85 0.44 1.17 24.11
CA LEU A 85 1.48 0.61 23.26
C LEU A 85 2.85 1.13 23.68
N ASN A 86 3.83 0.23 23.70
CA ASN A 86 5.24 0.54 23.97
C ASN A 86 6.11 -0.11 22.90
N SER A 87 7.20 0.53 22.54
CA SER A 87 8.19 -0.06 21.62
C SER A 87 8.86 -1.26 22.26
N ASP A 88 8.90 -2.39 21.54
CA ASP A 88 9.56 -3.62 21.99
C ASP A 88 11.07 -3.57 21.67
N CYS A 89 11.79 -2.67 22.33
CA CYS A 89 13.21 -2.43 22.08
C CYS A 89 14.11 -3.63 22.42
N ALA A 90 13.60 -4.58 23.19
CA ALA A 90 14.33 -5.81 23.52
C ALA A 90 14.40 -6.78 22.32
N ASN A 91 13.48 -6.67 21.37
CA ASN A 91 13.35 -7.56 20.24
C ASN A 91 13.47 -6.78 18.93
N LYS A 92 14.54 -6.99 18.20
CA LYS A 92 14.68 -6.57 16.81
C LYS A 92 13.92 -7.54 15.93
N SER A 93 12.71 -7.17 15.56
CA SER A 93 11.77 -8.07 14.86
C SER A 93 12.29 -8.49 13.49
N LEU A 94 12.96 -7.58 12.77
CA LEU A 94 13.65 -7.86 11.52
C LEU A 94 14.89 -6.95 11.45
N ILE A 95 15.99 -7.46 10.90
CA ILE A 95 17.21 -6.68 10.66
C ILE A 95 17.61 -6.87 9.21
N SER A 96 17.62 -5.79 8.45
CA SER A 96 18.14 -5.75 7.09
C SER A 96 19.65 -5.61 7.11
N SER A 97 20.36 -6.36 6.28
CA SER A 97 21.81 -6.28 6.17
C SER A 97 22.31 -5.20 5.21
N GLN A 98 21.42 -4.50 4.52
CA GLN A 98 21.73 -3.45 3.54
C GLN A 98 22.76 -3.93 2.50
N LEU A 99 22.60 -5.16 2.02
CA LEU A 99 23.53 -5.75 1.06
C LEU A 99 23.44 -5.01 -0.26
N THR A 100 24.60 -4.74 -0.83
CA THR A 100 24.72 -4.19 -2.20
C THR A 100 24.54 -5.25 -3.29
N THR A 101 24.16 -6.46 -2.91
CA THR A 101 23.90 -7.56 -3.84
C THR A 101 22.41 -7.92 -3.79
N PRO A 102 21.75 -8.09 -4.94
CA PRO A 102 20.31 -8.42 -4.98
C PRO A 102 20.00 -9.82 -4.49
N HIS A 103 21.03 -10.64 -4.22
CA HIS A 103 20.84 -12.01 -3.78
C HIS A 103 20.41 -12.08 -2.33
N GLY A 104 19.20 -12.62 -2.11
CA GLY A 104 18.69 -12.90 -0.79
C GLY A 104 17.66 -11.90 -0.25
N ALA A 105 17.31 -10.85 -0.99
CA ALA A 105 16.32 -9.83 -0.59
C ALA A 105 16.54 -9.28 0.85
N ASN A 106 17.77 -9.19 1.29
CA ASN A 106 18.13 -8.63 2.58
C ASN A 106 18.77 -7.24 2.38
N ASN A 107 17.98 -6.36 1.76
CA ASN A 107 18.40 -4.98 1.47
C ASN A 107 17.81 -4.05 2.53
N TYR A 108 17.13 -2.99 2.15
CA TYR A 108 16.30 -2.21 3.06
C TYR A 108 14.92 -2.86 3.11
N GLU A 109 14.47 -3.24 4.31
CA GLU A 109 13.26 -4.04 4.50
C GLU A 109 12.33 -3.39 5.50
N TRP A 110 11.09 -3.16 5.07
CA TRP A 110 9.99 -2.65 5.89
C TRP A 110 8.91 -3.73 5.99
N VAL A 111 8.52 -4.11 7.20
CA VAL A 111 7.37 -5.00 7.41
C VAL A 111 6.09 -4.18 7.29
N ASN A 112 5.55 -4.07 6.09
CA ASN A 112 4.38 -3.24 5.80
C ASN A 112 3.06 -3.83 6.29
N ALA A 113 2.94 -5.15 6.29
CA ALA A 113 1.74 -5.83 6.75
C ALA A 113 2.10 -6.98 7.67
N ILE A 114 1.34 -7.15 8.74
CA ILE A 114 1.35 -8.35 9.58
C ILE A 114 -0.03 -9.00 9.55
N TYR A 115 -0.05 -10.33 9.57
CA TYR A 115 -1.28 -11.11 9.54
C TYR A 115 -1.13 -12.40 10.34
N LYS A 116 -2.04 -12.64 11.28
CA LYS A 116 -2.04 -13.85 12.12
C LYS A 116 -2.95 -14.93 11.54
N LYS A 117 -2.39 -16.14 11.34
CA LYS A 117 -3.15 -17.33 10.99
C LYS A 117 -2.67 -18.50 11.83
N GLY A 118 -3.55 -18.99 12.69
CA GLY A 118 -3.17 -20.03 13.66
C GLY A 118 -2.03 -19.56 14.58
N THR A 119 -0.94 -20.31 14.64
CA THR A 119 0.23 -19.97 15.45
C THR A 119 1.26 -19.11 14.71
N THR A 120 1.13 -18.93 13.40
CA THR A 120 2.08 -18.21 12.58
C THR A 120 1.63 -16.76 12.33
N MET A 121 2.54 -15.82 12.42
CA MET A 121 2.37 -14.45 11.95
C MET A 121 3.14 -14.29 10.64
N TYR A 122 2.46 -13.87 9.60
CA TYR A 122 3.01 -13.59 8.27
C TYR A 122 3.30 -12.11 8.16
N GLY A 123 4.38 -11.75 7.48
CA GLY A 123 4.72 -10.38 7.14
C GLY A 123 4.88 -10.20 5.63
N LEU A 124 4.19 -9.21 5.04
CA LEU A 124 4.54 -8.72 3.72
C LEU A 124 5.58 -7.61 3.91
N VAL A 125 6.70 -7.77 3.26
CA VAL A 125 7.86 -6.90 3.39
C VAL A 125 8.08 -6.14 2.10
N HIS A 126 8.10 -4.82 2.19
CA HIS A 126 8.65 -3.98 1.15
C HIS A 126 10.17 -4.07 1.22
N ASN A 127 10.79 -4.43 0.14
CA ASN A 127 12.23 -4.58 0.04
C ASN A 127 12.78 -3.66 -1.04
N GLU A 128 13.71 -2.78 -0.68
CA GLU A 128 14.36 -1.84 -1.59
C GLU A 128 15.81 -2.24 -1.84
N TYR A 129 16.12 -2.53 -3.08
CA TYR A 129 17.48 -2.75 -3.53
C TYR A 129 18.05 -1.48 -4.16
N HIS A 130 19.13 -0.98 -3.59
CA HIS A 130 19.85 0.20 -4.08
C HIS A 130 21.24 -0.22 -4.53
N ASP A 131 21.47 -0.26 -5.85
CA ASP A 131 22.79 -0.57 -6.38
C ASP A 131 23.57 0.71 -6.69
N THR A 132 24.65 0.90 -5.99
CA THR A 132 25.57 2.05 -6.14
C THR A 132 26.80 1.72 -6.97
N THR A 133 26.93 0.48 -7.47
CA THR A 133 28.13 0.03 -8.16
C THR A 133 28.16 0.48 -9.62
N SER A 134 29.36 0.61 -10.20
CA SER A 134 29.54 0.91 -11.63
C SER A 134 29.21 -0.29 -12.52
N SER A 135 29.10 -1.47 -11.94
CA SER A 135 28.75 -2.71 -12.64
C SER A 135 27.62 -3.40 -11.87
N PRO A 136 26.38 -2.86 -11.98
CA PRO A 136 25.26 -3.36 -11.20
C PRO A 136 24.88 -4.77 -11.58
N LEU A 137 24.43 -5.52 -10.58
CA LEU A 137 23.89 -6.87 -10.78
C LEU A 137 22.40 -6.79 -11.13
N ALA A 138 21.89 -7.81 -11.83
CA ALA A 138 20.45 -7.90 -12.04
C ALA A 138 19.68 -7.81 -10.70
N PRO A 139 18.55 -7.09 -10.64
CA PRO A 139 17.75 -6.57 -11.74
C PRO A 139 18.21 -5.22 -12.32
N CYS A 140 19.25 -4.62 -11.82
CA CYS A 140 19.80 -3.38 -12.33
C CYS A 140 20.75 -3.66 -13.52
N THR A 141 20.61 -2.92 -14.60
CA THR A 141 21.51 -3.05 -15.76
C THR A 141 22.55 -1.92 -15.83
N THR A 142 22.25 -0.81 -15.19
CA THR A 142 23.15 0.35 -15.14
C THR A 142 22.96 1.09 -13.81
N SER A 143 24.04 1.59 -13.25
CA SER A 143 24.02 2.55 -12.14
C SER A 143 24.46 3.92 -12.64
N LEU A 144 23.90 4.99 -12.09
CA LEU A 144 24.26 6.36 -12.48
C LEU A 144 25.45 6.87 -11.68
N SER A 145 25.42 6.67 -10.39
CA SER A 145 26.48 7.09 -9.47
C SER A 145 26.13 6.61 -8.04
N PRO A 146 27.05 6.68 -7.08
CA PRO A 146 26.73 6.43 -5.66
C PRO A 146 25.65 7.34 -5.09
N SER A 147 25.48 8.55 -5.64
CA SER A 147 24.46 9.50 -5.21
C SER A 147 23.12 9.34 -5.96
N ASN A 148 23.07 8.49 -6.97
CA ASN A 148 21.87 8.20 -7.77
C ASN A 148 21.84 6.71 -8.13
N PRO A 149 21.61 5.84 -7.15
CA PRO A 149 21.65 4.39 -7.35
C PRO A 149 20.49 3.89 -8.21
N CYS A 150 20.63 2.70 -8.75
CA CYS A 150 19.47 1.94 -9.16
C CYS A 150 18.55 1.74 -7.96
N TRP A 151 17.25 1.92 -8.15
CA TRP A 151 16.27 1.76 -7.10
C TRP A 151 15.22 0.74 -7.53
N TRP A 152 15.33 -0.46 -7.01
CA TRP A 152 14.45 -1.58 -7.35
C TRP A 152 13.66 -2.06 -6.13
N ASN A 153 12.36 -2.16 -6.30
CA ASN A 153 11.44 -2.56 -5.24
C ASN A 153 10.81 -3.92 -5.50
N THR A 154 10.68 -4.70 -4.45
CA THR A 154 9.99 -5.99 -4.45
C THR A 154 9.18 -6.16 -3.17
N ILE A 155 8.23 -7.09 -3.22
CA ILE A 155 7.50 -7.53 -2.03
C ILE A 155 7.92 -8.96 -1.74
N THR A 156 8.38 -9.18 -0.51
CA THR A 156 8.78 -10.52 -0.02
C THR A 156 7.87 -10.95 1.13
N LEU A 157 7.92 -12.24 1.46
CA LEU A 157 7.18 -12.82 2.56
C LEU A 157 8.14 -13.20 3.68
N THR A 158 7.79 -12.86 4.91
CA THR A 158 8.46 -13.35 6.12
C THR A 158 7.46 -13.99 7.07
N LYS A 159 7.95 -14.76 8.03
CA LYS A 159 7.13 -15.46 9.03
C LYS A 159 7.73 -15.33 10.41
N SER A 160 6.85 -15.39 11.41
CA SER A 160 7.22 -15.46 12.81
C SER A 160 6.35 -16.49 13.53
N THR A 161 6.94 -17.31 14.37
CA THR A 161 6.26 -18.26 15.26
C THR A 161 6.24 -17.81 16.72
N ASN A 162 6.80 -16.63 17.00
CA ASN A 162 6.88 -16.06 18.35
C ASN A 162 6.15 -14.71 18.48
N ASN A 163 5.06 -14.56 17.72
CA ASN A 163 4.21 -13.37 17.71
C ASN A 163 4.97 -12.10 17.29
N GLY A 164 5.78 -12.18 16.23
CA GLY A 164 6.47 -11.03 15.67
C GLY A 164 7.65 -10.50 16.52
N ARG A 165 8.11 -11.24 17.54
CA ARG A 165 9.33 -10.84 18.26
C ARG A 165 10.56 -10.98 17.37
N THR A 166 10.56 -12.03 16.53
CA THR A 166 11.49 -12.16 15.43
C THR A 166 10.78 -12.72 14.21
N PHE A 167 11.10 -12.19 13.07
CA PHE A 167 10.72 -12.75 11.77
C PHE A 167 11.90 -13.51 11.19
N ASP A 168 11.59 -14.53 10.38
CA ASP A 168 12.60 -15.29 9.67
C ASP A 168 13.38 -14.34 8.75
N ALA A 169 14.69 -14.43 8.79
CA ALA A 169 15.51 -13.77 7.77
C ALA A 169 15.14 -14.33 6.38
N PRO A 170 15.13 -13.48 5.34
CA PRO A 170 14.81 -13.97 4.01
C PRO A 170 15.75 -15.10 3.61
N ALA A 171 15.17 -16.25 3.25
CA ALA A 171 15.94 -17.36 2.72
C ALA A 171 16.51 -16.99 1.34
N SER A 172 17.61 -17.61 0.95
CA SER A 172 18.10 -17.51 -0.43
C SER A 172 17.64 -18.77 -1.22
N PRO A 173 16.89 -18.65 -2.34
CA PRO A 173 16.39 -17.41 -2.94
C PRO A 173 15.32 -16.74 -2.09
N ALA A 174 15.23 -15.41 -2.21
CA ALA A 174 14.26 -14.64 -1.45
C ALA A 174 12.82 -15.11 -1.71
N PRO A 175 11.99 -15.20 -0.67
CA PRO A 175 10.58 -15.58 -0.80
C PRO A 175 9.77 -14.44 -1.44
N THR A 176 10.03 -14.17 -2.70
CA THR A 176 9.43 -13.07 -3.46
C THR A 176 7.95 -13.32 -3.72
N VAL A 177 7.13 -12.39 -3.30
CA VAL A 177 5.68 -12.36 -3.55
C VAL A 177 5.40 -11.60 -4.84
N SER A 178 6.04 -10.47 -5.03
CA SER A 178 5.82 -9.60 -6.17
C SER A 178 7.07 -8.81 -6.55
N SER A 179 7.30 -8.68 -7.83
CA SER A 179 8.41 -7.92 -8.40
C SER A 179 8.08 -7.36 -9.78
N GLY A 180 8.71 -6.26 -10.14
CA GLY A 180 8.54 -5.63 -11.45
C GLY A 180 9.03 -6.49 -12.62
N PRO A 181 8.43 -6.36 -13.82
CA PRO A 181 8.72 -7.22 -14.98
C PRO A 181 9.98 -6.82 -15.74
N LEU A 182 10.48 -5.60 -15.53
CA LEU A 182 11.60 -5.04 -16.31
C LEU A 182 12.84 -4.89 -15.43
N ALA A 183 14.02 -5.04 -16.03
CA ALA A 183 15.24 -4.60 -15.40
C ALA A 183 15.27 -3.07 -15.30
N TRP A 184 15.80 -2.55 -14.21
CA TRP A 184 15.98 -1.12 -14.04
C TRP A 184 17.02 -0.59 -15.05
N ASN A 185 16.68 0.50 -15.72
CA ASN A 185 17.56 1.12 -16.71
C ASN A 185 17.58 2.63 -16.51
N LYS A 186 18.78 3.22 -16.40
CA LYS A 186 18.98 4.65 -16.22
C LYS A 186 18.31 5.52 -17.28
N ASP A 187 18.23 5.02 -18.52
CA ASP A 187 17.70 5.82 -19.64
C ASP A 187 16.17 5.92 -19.61
N THR A 188 15.51 5.06 -18.84
CA THR A 188 14.05 5.00 -18.74
C THR A 188 13.52 5.29 -17.34
N MET A 189 14.36 5.18 -16.31
CA MET A 189 13.94 5.27 -14.88
C MET A 189 14.62 6.40 -14.13
N VAL A 190 15.00 7.44 -14.85
CA VAL A 190 15.57 8.67 -14.29
C VAL A 190 14.74 9.85 -14.75
N ASN A 191 14.47 10.75 -13.82
CA ASN A 191 13.82 12.02 -14.16
C ASN A 191 14.72 12.82 -15.09
N PRO A 192 14.31 13.11 -16.32
CA PRO A 192 15.16 13.78 -17.29
C PRO A 192 15.46 15.24 -16.92
N VAL A 193 14.71 15.83 -16.01
CA VAL A 193 14.89 17.21 -15.55
C VAL A 193 15.79 17.30 -14.34
N THR A 194 15.57 16.42 -13.35
CA THR A 194 16.31 16.47 -12.08
C THR A 194 17.49 15.49 -12.04
N GLY A 195 17.55 14.52 -12.94
CA GLY A 195 18.55 13.46 -12.94
C GLY A 195 18.40 12.46 -11.78
N VAL A 196 17.32 12.52 -11.03
CA VAL A 196 17.07 11.62 -9.86
C VAL A 196 16.46 10.33 -10.35
N ALA A 197 16.94 9.20 -9.81
CA ALA A 197 16.36 7.89 -10.07
C ALA A 197 14.92 7.80 -9.53
N PHE A 198 14.05 7.20 -10.32
CA PHE A 198 12.72 6.84 -9.85
C PHE A 198 12.76 5.46 -9.20
N PRO A 199 12.02 5.26 -8.11
CA PRO A 199 11.77 3.93 -7.60
C PRO A 199 11.03 3.13 -8.68
N TYR A 200 11.47 1.90 -8.91
CA TYR A 200 10.85 1.01 -9.87
C TYR A 200 10.49 -0.32 -9.22
N GLY A 201 9.42 -0.93 -9.68
CA GLY A 201 9.00 -2.24 -9.24
C GLY A 201 7.71 -2.21 -8.45
N GLN A 202 7.62 -3.00 -7.41
CA GLN A 202 6.40 -3.18 -6.63
C GLN A 202 6.69 -2.95 -5.15
N MET A 203 5.94 -2.04 -4.56
CA MET A 203 6.26 -1.50 -3.24
C MET A 203 5.03 -1.31 -2.37
N THR A 204 5.27 -1.07 -1.11
CA THR A 204 4.29 -0.65 -0.11
C THR A 204 3.02 -1.50 -0.11
N PRO A 205 3.10 -2.82 0.16
CA PRO A 205 1.91 -3.63 0.31
C PRO A 205 1.07 -3.09 1.46
N THR A 206 -0.24 -3.05 1.27
CA THR A 206 -1.19 -2.70 2.32
C THR A 206 -1.35 -3.87 3.29
N ASN A 207 -2.16 -3.69 4.34
CA ASN A 207 -2.57 -4.82 5.18
C ASN A 207 -3.14 -5.98 4.35
N ILE A 208 -3.13 -7.17 4.94
CA ILE A 208 -3.78 -8.34 4.36
C ILE A 208 -5.24 -8.37 4.83
N ILE A 209 -6.15 -8.60 3.90
CA ILE A 209 -7.57 -8.79 4.18
C ILE A 209 -8.03 -10.13 3.62
N SER A 210 -8.82 -10.88 4.38
CA SER A 210 -9.33 -12.18 3.95
C SER A 210 -10.75 -12.08 3.41
N ARG A 211 -11.08 -12.98 2.47
CA ARG A 211 -12.42 -13.11 1.92
C ARG A 211 -12.71 -14.56 1.57
N ASN A 212 -13.89 -15.03 1.97
CA ASN A 212 -14.38 -16.34 1.58
C ASN A 212 -15.07 -16.25 0.21
N GLU A 213 -14.57 -16.97 -0.76
CA GLU A 213 -15.13 -17.05 -2.11
C GLU A 213 -15.44 -18.51 -2.45
N GLY A 214 -16.72 -18.87 -2.39
CA GLY A 214 -17.16 -20.22 -2.70
C GLY A 214 -16.58 -21.33 -1.82
N GLY A 215 -16.29 -21.03 -0.56
CA GLY A 215 -15.71 -21.95 0.41
C GLY A 215 -14.17 -21.92 0.47
N THR A 216 -13.52 -21.16 -0.41
CA THR A 216 -12.07 -20.94 -0.36
C THR A 216 -11.79 -19.57 0.26
N ILE A 217 -10.93 -19.53 1.26
CA ILE A 217 -10.46 -18.26 1.84
C ILE A 217 -9.28 -17.76 0.98
N TYR A 218 -9.44 -16.58 0.42
CA TYR A 218 -8.39 -15.84 -0.24
C TYR A 218 -7.92 -14.69 0.62
N TYR A 219 -6.61 -14.41 0.59
CA TYR A 219 -5.92 -13.32 1.26
C TYR A 219 -5.52 -12.30 0.22
N TYR A 220 -5.91 -11.05 0.40
CA TYR A 220 -5.71 -9.96 -0.54
C TYR A 220 -4.78 -8.91 0.05
N SER A 221 -3.97 -8.29 -0.77
CA SER A 221 -3.23 -7.09 -0.44
C SER A 221 -3.10 -6.20 -1.67
N PHE A 222 -3.26 -4.90 -1.47
CA PHE A 222 -2.97 -3.90 -2.49
C PHE A 222 -1.50 -3.49 -2.41
N PHE A 223 -0.96 -2.99 -3.50
CA PHE A 223 0.40 -2.48 -3.54
C PHE A 223 0.56 -1.47 -4.66
N PHE A 224 1.56 -0.61 -4.57
CA PHE A 224 1.93 0.24 -5.68
C PHE A 224 2.74 -0.53 -6.70
N GLY A 225 2.31 -0.42 -7.97
CA GLY A 225 3.09 -0.84 -9.12
C GLY A 225 3.63 0.39 -9.83
N GLU A 226 4.95 0.50 -9.93
CA GLU A 226 5.61 1.45 -10.81
C GLU A 226 6.17 0.72 -12.02
N HIS A 227 5.62 1.05 -13.16
CA HIS A 227 6.04 0.50 -14.44
C HIS A 227 6.55 1.65 -15.30
N GLY A 228 7.81 2.01 -15.13
CA GLY A 228 8.46 2.98 -15.98
C GLY A 228 8.44 2.50 -17.44
N VAL A 229 7.60 3.07 -18.27
CA VAL A 229 7.63 2.87 -19.70
C VAL A 229 7.92 4.21 -20.37
N GLY A 230 9.20 4.44 -20.65
CA GLY A 230 9.67 5.52 -21.50
C GLY A 230 9.62 6.91 -20.87
N VAL A 231 10.64 7.65 -21.12
CA VAL A 231 10.97 9.00 -20.64
C VAL A 231 9.89 10.07 -20.96
N GLN A 232 8.82 9.72 -21.65
CA GLN A 232 7.84 10.70 -22.13
C GLN A 232 6.47 10.64 -21.44
N ASN A 233 6.26 9.71 -20.52
CA ASN A 233 5.00 9.67 -19.80
C ASN A 233 5.30 9.64 -18.30
N PRO A 234 4.85 10.65 -17.53
CA PRO A 234 5.07 10.63 -16.11
C PRO A 234 4.44 9.36 -15.58
N LEU A 235 5.30 8.47 -15.11
CA LEU A 235 5.04 7.33 -14.26
C LEU A 235 3.62 6.79 -14.38
N THR A 236 3.45 5.69 -15.05
CA THR A 236 2.25 4.87 -14.84
C THR A 236 2.37 4.24 -13.45
N ARG A 237 2.11 5.06 -12.44
CA ARG A 237 1.87 4.61 -11.08
C ARG A 237 0.43 4.17 -10.96
N GLY A 238 0.20 3.05 -10.34
CA GLY A 238 -1.15 2.59 -10.06
C GLY A 238 -1.20 1.60 -8.92
N ILE A 239 -2.38 1.44 -8.40
CA ILE A 239 -2.65 0.45 -7.37
C ILE A 239 -2.93 -0.87 -8.04
N CYS A 240 -2.18 -1.87 -7.67
CA CYS A 240 -2.35 -3.26 -8.01
C CYS A 240 -3.05 -4.00 -6.88
N LEU A 241 -3.74 -5.09 -7.21
CA LEU A 241 -4.30 -6.02 -6.25
C LEU A 241 -3.76 -7.41 -6.52
N MET A 242 -3.31 -8.07 -5.47
CA MET A 242 -2.88 -9.46 -5.50
C MET A 242 -3.63 -10.31 -4.49
N ARG A 243 -3.71 -11.61 -4.72
CA ARG A 243 -4.27 -12.56 -3.76
C ARG A 243 -3.57 -13.91 -3.78
N THR A 244 -3.74 -14.64 -2.70
CA THR A 244 -3.39 -16.06 -2.57
C THR A 244 -4.44 -16.79 -1.74
N SER A 245 -4.55 -18.10 -1.91
CA SER A 245 -5.25 -18.99 -0.96
C SER A 245 -4.28 -19.68 0.01
N ASN A 246 -2.98 -19.49 -0.16
CA ASN A 246 -1.95 -20.13 0.64
C ASN A 246 -0.87 -19.13 1.06
N LEU A 247 -0.96 -18.59 2.28
CA LEU A 247 0.05 -17.67 2.83
C LEU A 247 1.42 -18.31 3.03
N ASP A 248 1.50 -19.66 3.07
CA ASP A 248 2.77 -20.34 3.27
C ASP A 248 3.65 -20.37 2.03
N ASP A 249 3.06 -20.16 0.86
CA ASP A 249 3.75 -20.22 -0.42
C ASP A 249 3.78 -18.82 -1.07
N PRO A 250 4.91 -18.11 -1.03
CA PRO A 250 5.05 -16.81 -1.68
C PRO A 250 4.83 -16.87 -3.20
N SER A 251 5.12 -18.02 -3.82
CA SER A 251 4.93 -18.21 -5.27
C SER A 251 3.46 -18.39 -5.68
N SER A 252 2.56 -18.57 -4.71
CA SER A 252 1.12 -18.75 -4.95
C SER A 252 0.37 -17.44 -5.20
N TRP A 253 0.95 -16.30 -4.87
CA TRP A 253 0.33 -15.01 -5.10
C TRP A 253 0.12 -14.73 -6.58
N ARG A 254 -1.05 -14.18 -6.90
CA ARG A 254 -1.43 -13.81 -8.28
C ARG A 254 -1.98 -12.40 -8.29
N ALA A 255 -1.50 -11.61 -9.23
CA ALA A 255 -2.03 -10.26 -9.45
C ALA A 255 -3.23 -10.27 -10.39
N TRP A 256 -4.05 -9.25 -10.26
CA TRP A 256 -5.19 -8.97 -11.13
C TRP A 256 -4.73 -8.57 -12.53
N ASN A 257 -5.30 -9.22 -13.57
CA ASN A 257 -4.94 -8.97 -14.98
C ASN A 257 -6.00 -8.13 -15.74
N GLY A 258 -6.98 -7.59 -15.02
CA GLY A 258 -8.13 -6.89 -15.60
C GLY A 258 -9.40 -7.75 -15.68
N SER A 259 -9.28 -9.07 -15.53
CA SER A 259 -10.42 -10.00 -15.58
C SER A 259 -10.34 -11.12 -14.54
N SER A 260 -9.15 -11.50 -14.13
CA SER A 260 -8.92 -12.59 -13.17
C SER A 260 -7.59 -12.39 -12.42
N PHE A 261 -7.43 -13.14 -11.33
CA PHE A 261 -6.15 -13.23 -10.60
C PHE A 261 -5.30 -14.35 -11.17
N SER A 262 -4.59 -14.07 -12.25
CA SER A 262 -3.80 -15.09 -12.97
C SER A 262 -2.37 -14.68 -13.28
N LEU A 263 -2.01 -13.40 -13.09
CA LEU A 263 -0.65 -12.96 -13.38
C LEU A 263 0.33 -13.49 -12.33
N THR A 264 1.31 -14.23 -12.82
CA THR A 264 2.45 -14.69 -12.03
C THR A 264 3.48 -13.58 -11.95
N MET A 265 4.01 -13.36 -10.75
CA MET A 265 4.99 -12.32 -10.51
C MET A 265 6.42 -12.86 -10.62
N SER A 266 7.34 -12.01 -11.11
CA SER A 266 8.72 -12.41 -11.43
C SER A 266 9.57 -12.54 -10.17
N MET A 267 10.60 -13.38 -10.25
CA MET A 267 11.64 -13.57 -9.23
C MET A 267 12.94 -12.87 -9.68
N PRO A 268 13.21 -11.61 -9.34
CA PRO A 268 14.37 -10.89 -9.85
C PRO A 268 15.68 -11.37 -9.25
N TYR A 269 15.63 -11.99 -8.08
CA TYR A 269 16.81 -12.36 -7.29
C TYR A 269 17.40 -13.73 -7.65
N SER A 270 16.88 -14.38 -8.69
CA SER A 270 17.40 -15.68 -9.16
C SER A 270 18.71 -15.57 -9.97
N GLY A 271 19.28 -14.38 -10.09
CA GLY A 271 20.46 -14.13 -10.93
C GLY A 271 20.17 -14.04 -12.43
N SER A 272 18.92 -14.20 -12.83
CA SER A 272 18.47 -13.93 -14.19
C SER A 272 17.89 -12.53 -14.30
N THR A 273 18.23 -11.80 -15.36
CA THR A 273 17.54 -10.58 -15.73
C THR A 273 16.06 -10.89 -15.87
N PRO A 274 15.13 -10.14 -15.23
CA PRO A 274 13.71 -10.35 -15.45
C PRO A 274 13.42 -10.36 -16.94
N ALA A 275 12.61 -11.30 -17.39
CA ALA A 275 12.21 -11.35 -18.78
C ALA A 275 11.46 -10.05 -19.10
N ASN A 276 12.03 -9.23 -19.99
CA ASN A 276 11.37 -8.02 -20.47
C ASN A 276 10.22 -8.42 -21.40
N THR A 277 9.08 -8.72 -20.82
CA THR A 277 7.89 -9.10 -21.59
C THR A 277 7.11 -7.90 -22.10
N GLY A 278 7.48 -6.69 -21.71
CA GLY A 278 6.73 -5.46 -22.02
C GLY A 278 5.32 -5.41 -21.40
N GLN A 279 4.97 -6.40 -20.60
CA GLN A 279 3.65 -6.48 -19.95
C GLN A 279 3.74 -6.03 -18.49
N PRO A 280 2.77 -5.25 -17.99
CA PRO A 280 2.67 -4.93 -16.58
C PRO A 280 2.40 -6.20 -15.77
N ASN A 281 2.95 -6.26 -14.55
CA ASN A 281 2.69 -7.37 -13.62
C ASN A 281 1.30 -7.33 -13.00
N CYS A 282 0.51 -6.31 -13.27
CA CYS A 282 -0.88 -6.19 -12.85
C CYS A 282 -1.65 -5.25 -13.76
N SER A 283 -2.96 -5.37 -13.77
CA SER A 283 -3.87 -4.30 -14.23
C SER A 283 -4.22 -3.41 -13.03
N TYR A 284 -4.05 -2.11 -13.20
CA TYR A 284 -4.36 -1.16 -12.14
C TYR A 284 -5.85 -1.19 -11.77
N ILE A 285 -6.12 -1.14 -10.48
CA ILE A 285 -7.46 -1.13 -9.92
C ILE A 285 -8.00 0.30 -9.93
N SER A 286 -9.16 0.49 -10.55
CA SER A 286 -9.95 1.75 -10.48
C SER A 286 -9.09 3.03 -10.51
N LEU A 287 -8.19 3.12 -11.49
CA LEU A 287 -7.14 4.15 -11.57
C LEU A 287 -7.67 5.57 -11.40
N ALA A 288 -8.86 5.87 -11.93
CA ALA A 288 -9.49 7.19 -11.82
C ALA A 288 -9.96 7.52 -10.39
N ASN A 289 -10.19 6.51 -9.57
CA ASN A 289 -10.82 6.66 -8.27
C ASN A 289 -9.84 6.53 -7.09
N ILE A 290 -8.89 5.58 -7.18
CA ILE A 290 -8.00 5.29 -6.04
C ILE A 290 -6.50 5.39 -6.37
N ALA A 291 -6.11 5.85 -7.54
CA ALA A 291 -4.73 5.78 -8.05
C ALA A 291 -3.61 6.25 -7.10
N THR A 292 -3.92 7.09 -6.13
CA THR A 292 -2.93 7.59 -5.16
C THR A 292 -3.42 7.51 -3.71
N ILE A 293 -4.53 6.80 -3.45
CA ILE A 293 -5.09 6.63 -2.12
C ILE A 293 -4.70 5.24 -1.60
N THR A 294 -3.44 4.85 -1.73
CA THR A 294 -3.04 3.55 -1.19
C THR A 294 -2.83 3.69 0.29
N GLY A 295 -3.53 2.87 1.02
CA GLY A 295 -3.48 2.86 2.47
C GLY A 295 -4.05 1.57 3.01
N HIS A 296 -4.67 1.64 4.15
CA HIS A 296 -5.27 0.51 4.83
C HIS A 296 -6.66 0.19 4.29
N VAL A 297 -7.01 -1.10 4.22
CA VAL A 297 -8.31 -1.60 3.75
C VAL A 297 -8.98 -2.42 4.85
N THR A 298 -10.26 -2.15 5.13
CA THR A 298 -11.10 -2.96 6.04
C THR A 298 -12.45 -3.24 5.42
N PHE A 299 -13.12 -4.29 5.87
CA PHE A 299 -14.54 -4.49 5.57
C PHE A 299 -15.37 -3.75 6.61
N ASN A 300 -16.10 -2.73 6.19
CA ASN A 300 -16.94 -1.96 7.09
C ASN A 300 -18.30 -2.65 7.30
N THR A 301 -18.55 -3.09 8.52
CA THR A 301 -19.75 -3.85 8.88
C THR A 301 -21.01 -3.00 8.88
N TYR A 302 -20.89 -1.69 9.04
CA TYR A 302 -22.03 -0.77 8.96
C TYR A 302 -22.44 -0.51 7.50
N LEU A 303 -21.50 -0.30 6.61
CA LEU A 303 -21.75 -0.05 5.18
C LEU A 303 -21.92 -1.35 4.38
N GLN A 304 -21.46 -2.49 4.89
CA GLN A 304 -21.38 -3.77 4.19
C GLN A 304 -20.52 -3.69 2.91
N GLU A 305 -19.45 -2.88 2.96
CA GLU A 305 -18.52 -2.65 1.87
C GLU A 305 -17.10 -2.54 2.40
N TYR A 306 -16.12 -2.79 1.55
CA TYR A 306 -14.73 -2.52 1.84
C TYR A 306 -14.48 -1.02 1.79
N ILE A 307 -13.69 -0.52 2.72
CA ILE A 307 -13.22 0.87 2.76
C ILE A 307 -11.71 0.86 2.61
N MET A 308 -11.20 1.74 1.79
CA MET A 308 -9.78 2.07 1.70
C MET A 308 -9.59 3.51 2.14
N VAL A 309 -8.66 3.75 3.05
CA VAL A 309 -8.21 5.09 3.42
C VAL A 309 -6.77 5.28 3.00
N GLY A 310 -6.39 6.52 2.71
CA GLY A 310 -5.02 6.84 2.38
C GLY A 310 -4.82 8.34 2.15
N LEU A 311 -3.58 8.75 2.10
CA LEU A 311 -3.19 10.14 1.86
C LEU A 311 -3.05 10.41 0.37
N GLY A 312 -3.41 11.60 -0.06
CA GLY A 312 -3.27 11.96 -1.46
C GLY A 312 -3.57 13.43 -1.75
N ALA A 313 -3.08 13.89 -2.92
CA ALA A 313 -3.46 15.15 -3.54
C ALA A 313 -4.46 14.86 -4.66
N LYS A 314 -5.68 15.34 -4.52
CA LYS A 314 -6.77 15.06 -5.45
C LYS A 314 -7.58 16.29 -5.77
N HIS A 315 -8.15 16.30 -6.98
CA HIS A 315 -9.23 17.21 -7.26
C HIS A 315 -10.45 16.80 -6.46
N ASP A 316 -11.01 17.73 -5.72
CA ASP A 316 -12.26 17.53 -5.02
C ASP A 316 -13.41 17.54 -6.04
N THR A 317 -13.64 16.37 -6.62
CA THR A 317 -14.67 16.22 -7.68
C THR A 317 -16.09 16.36 -7.17
N TRP A 318 -16.30 16.41 -5.85
CA TRP A 318 -17.62 16.57 -5.24
C TRP A 318 -17.99 18.04 -5.07
N ASP A 319 -17.06 18.86 -4.60
CA ASP A 319 -17.32 20.27 -4.26
C ASP A 319 -16.77 21.22 -5.33
N ASN A 320 -15.53 21.04 -5.77
CA ASN A 320 -14.92 21.86 -6.81
C ASN A 320 -13.83 21.09 -7.57
N PRO A 321 -14.13 20.61 -8.80
CA PRO A 321 -13.17 19.82 -9.58
C PRO A 321 -11.94 20.59 -10.07
N LEU A 322 -11.88 21.90 -9.87
CA LEU A 322 -10.75 22.74 -10.26
C LEU A 322 -9.73 22.92 -9.14
N VAL A 323 -10.07 22.53 -7.92
CA VAL A 323 -9.20 22.70 -6.74
C VAL A 323 -8.59 21.34 -6.35
N ILE A 324 -7.26 21.32 -6.24
CA ILE A 324 -6.55 20.18 -5.66
C ILE A 324 -6.56 20.36 -4.14
N LYS A 325 -7.05 19.36 -3.43
CA LYS A 325 -6.99 19.25 -1.98
C LYS A 325 -6.01 18.17 -1.58
N CYS A 326 -5.31 18.42 -0.50
CA CYS A 326 -4.38 17.49 0.11
C CYS A 326 -4.96 16.99 1.42
N GLY A 327 -4.83 15.72 1.73
CA GLY A 327 -5.36 15.19 2.98
C GLY A 327 -5.60 13.69 2.96
N MET A 328 -6.39 13.28 3.94
CA MET A 328 -6.86 11.89 4.07
C MET A 328 -8.12 11.69 3.26
N TRP A 329 -8.07 10.69 2.40
CA TRP A 329 -9.16 10.33 1.50
C TRP A 329 -9.69 8.94 1.82
N LEU A 330 -10.93 8.68 1.42
CA LEU A 330 -11.60 7.40 1.52
C LEU A 330 -12.25 7.06 0.19
N SER A 331 -12.20 5.77 -0.16
CA SER A 331 -13.01 5.16 -1.20
C SER A 331 -13.59 3.84 -0.69
N HIS A 332 -14.68 3.37 -1.30
CA HIS A 332 -15.31 2.11 -0.89
C HIS A 332 -15.64 1.21 -2.08
N SER A 333 -15.74 -0.09 -1.83
CA SER A 333 -15.92 -1.14 -2.83
C SER A 333 -16.70 -2.33 -2.28
N LYS A 334 -17.48 -2.99 -3.12
CA LYS A 334 -18.16 -4.27 -2.77
C LYS A 334 -17.33 -5.50 -3.11
N ASP A 335 -16.33 -5.35 -3.96
CA ASP A 335 -15.62 -6.48 -4.59
C ASP A 335 -14.09 -6.38 -4.55
N LEU A 336 -13.52 -5.32 -3.98
CA LEU A 336 -12.10 -4.96 -3.95
C LEU A 336 -11.53 -4.54 -5.33
N ILE A 337 -12.34 -4.60 -6.39
CA ILE A 337 -11.94 -4.27 -7.77
C ILE A 337 -12.52 -2.93 -8.21
N SER A 338 -13.82 -2.76 -8.00
CA SER A 338 -14.58 -1.59 -8.44
C SER A 338 -14.73 -0.63 -7.27
N TRP A 339 -13.98 0.46 -7.29
CA TRP A 339 -13.95 1.45 -6.23
C TRP A 339 -14.73 2.71 -6.62
N THR A 340 -15.40 3.29 -5.65
CA THR A 340 -16.11 4.56 -5.82
C THR A 340 -15.14 5.73 -5.98
N LYS A 341 -15.65 6.88 -6.42
CA LYS A 341 -14.89 8.12 -6.34
C LYS A 341 -14.49 8.37 -4.89
N HIS A 342 -13.24 8.79 -4.73
CA HIS A 342 -12.69 9.13 -3.42
C HIS A 342 -13.40 10.34 -2.81
N LYS A 343 -13.52 10.34 -1.48
CA LYS A 343 -14.05 11.43 -0.68
C LYS A 343 -13.02 11.90 0.32
N LEU A 344 -12.85 13.20 0.45
CA LEU A 344 -11.98 13.79 1.46
C LEU A 344 -12.59 13.58 2.84
N ILE A 345 -11.80 13.05 3.78
CA ILE A 345 -12.16 12.93 5.19
C ILE A 345 -11.79 14.23 5.90
N PHE A 346 -10.53 14.66 5.75
CA PHE A 346 -10.05 15.96 6.26
C PHE A 346 -8.85 16.46 5.43
N GLU A 347 -8.71 17.77 5.37
CA GLU A 347 -7.58 18.42 4.71
C GLU A 347 -6.35 18.41 5.62
N SER A 348 -5.20 18.10 5.05
CA SER A 348 -3.90 18.19 5.68
C SER A 348 -2.82 18.27 4.62
N THR A 349 -1.64 18.63 5.04
CA THR A 349 -0.45 18.52 4.20
C THR A 349 0.20 17.17 4.41
N PHE A 350 0.90 16.67 3.41
CA PHE A 350 1.70 15.46 3.54
C PHE A 350 3.03 15.64 2.79
N SER A 351 4.04 14.94 3.27
CA SER A 351 5.33 14.96 2.60
C SER A 351 5.27 14.11 1.33
N ASN A 352 5.87 14.55 0.32
CA ASN A 352 6.58 13.89 -0.77
C ASN A 352 6.11 14.10 -2.20
N ASP A 353 4.82 14.09 -2.57
CA ASP A 353 4.58 13.89 -4.00
C ASP A 353 3.91 15.05 -4.74
N SER A 354 3.51 16.09 -4.06
CA SER A 354 2.91 17.23 -4.73
C SER A 354 3.42 18.55 -4.17
N PRO A 355 4.03 19.40 -5.00
CA PRO A 355 4.42 20.75 -4.61
C PRO A 355 3.27 21.56 -4.02
N GLN A 356 2.02 21.20 -4.39
CA GLN A 356 0.82 21.86 -3.90
C GLN A 356 0.50 21.50 -2.44
N CYS A 357 1.05 20.40 -1.90
CA CYS A 357 0.77 19.91 -0.56
C CYS A 357 1.88 20.20 0.45
N ASN A 358 2.92 20.89 0.06
CA ASN A 358 4.17 21.00 0.82
C ASN A 358 4.26 22.26 1.71
N ASN A 359 3.15 22.89 2.07
CA ASN A 359 3.14 24.25 2.62
C ASN A 359 2.94 24.36 4.13
N SER A 360 2.98 23.27 4.91
CA SER A 360 2.83 23.37 6.37
C SER A 360 3.79 22.45 7.14
N LEU A 361 3.89 22.72 8.43
CA LEU A 361 4.75 22.00 9.37
C LEU A 361 4.19 20.64 9.80
N ASP A 362 2.90 20.40 9.55
CA ASP A 362 2.25 19.14 9.92
C ASP A 362 2.22 18.20 8.70
N HIS A 363 3.19 17.33 8.60
CA HIS A 363 3.24 16.32 7.56
C HIS A 363 2.58 15.02 8.05
N LEU A 364 1.53 14.59 7.35
CA LEU A 364 0.93 13.28 7.55
C LEU A 364 1.58 12.28 6.59
N SER A 365 1.73 11.03 7.05
CA SER A 365 2.22 9.92 6.24
C SER A 365 1.47 8.65 6.60
N TYR A 366 1.38 7.70 5.64
CA TYR A 366 0.95 6.32 5.87
C TYR A 366 -0.40 6.14 6.55
N GLY A 367 -1.44 6.79 6.02
CA GLY A 367 -2.79 6.71 6.57
C GLY A 367 -3.33 5.29 6.72
N SER A 368 -3.73 4.92 7.93
CA SER A 368 -4.29 3.61 8.26
C SER A 368 -5.58 3.74 9.03
N MET A 369 -6.42 2.70 8.98
CA MET A 369 -7.68 2.62 9.69
C MET A 369 -7.71 1.34 10.53
N LEU A 370 -7.79 1.51 11.84
CA LEU A 370 -7.89 0.38 12.77
C LEU A 370 -9.06 0.63 13.73
N ASP A 371 -9.88 -0.38 13.92
CA ASP A 371 -11.04 -0.28 14.80
C ASP A 371 -10.68 -0.83 16.19
N GLN A 372 -10.77 0.04 17.19
CA GLN A 372 -10.43 -0.33 18.56
C GLN A 372 -11.38 -1.36 19.16
N ASP A 373 -12.62 -1.43 18.68
CA ASP A 373 -13.62 -2.37 19.16
C ASP A 373 -13.30 -3.82 18.74
N GLN A 374 -12.38 -3.99 17.76
CA GLN A 374 -11.86 -5.32 17.38
C GLN A 374 -10.82 -5.87 18.36
N ILE A 375 -10.36 -5.10 19.34
CA ILE A 375 -9.48 -5.61 20.40
C ILE A 375 -10.24 -6.70 21.17
N ASN A 376 -9.65 -7.87 21.28
CA ASN A 376 -10.23 -9.09 21.87
C ASN A 376 -11.34 -9.76 21.03
N ASP A 377 -11.65 -9.33 19.81
CA ASP A 377 -12.53 -10.13 18.95
C ASP A 377 -11.75 -11.35 18.42
N PRO A 378 -12.14 -12.58 18.84
CA PRO A 378 -11.47 -13.79 18.36
C PRO A 378 -11.73 -14.07 16.87
N ASN A 379 -12.73 -13.41 16.28
CA ASN A 379 -13.07 -13.56 14.86
C ASN A 379 -12.32 -12.60 13.97
N ASP A 380 -11.78 -11.50 14.55
CA ASP A 380 -10.98 -10.53 13.81
C ASP A 380 -9.66 -10.18 14.52
N PRO A 381 -8.76 -11.14 14.70
CA PRO A 381 -7.46 -10.88 15.32
C PRO A 381 -6.54 -10.00 14.47
N ASN A 382 -6.91 -9.70 13.23
CA ASN A 382 -6.10 -8.99 12.24
C ASN A 382 -6.62 -7.58 11.90
N PHE A 383 -7.65 -7.11 12.59
CA PHE A 383 -8.27 -5.81 12.33
C PHE A 383 -8.73 -5.65 10.87
N GLU A 384 -9.32 -6.71 10.32
CA GLU A 384 -9.89 -6.71 8.97
C GLU A 384 -11.26 -6.03 8.91
N LEU A 385 -11.92 -5.88 10.06
CA LEU A 385 -13.26 -5.30 10.20
C LEU A 385 -13.18 -3.86 10.75
N SER A 386 -14.17 -3.07 10.39
CA SER A 386 -14.47 -1.78 11.01
C SER A 386 -15.97 -1.58 11.07
N ASP A 387 -16.44 -0.69 11.91
CA ASP A 387 -17.85 -0.32 11.98
C ASP A 387 -18.08 1.19 11.69
N ASN A 388 -19.03 1.83 12.35
CA ASN A 388 -19.32 3.25 12.19
C ASN A 388 -18.41 4.16 13.03
N GLN A 389 -17.52 3.60 13.84
CA GLN A 389 -16.47 4.29 14.59
C GLN A 389 -15.14 3.57 14.39
N PHE A 390 -14.11 4.29 14.04
CA PHE A 390 -12.78 3.72 13.84
C PHE A 390 -11.70 4.79 14.08
N HIS A 391 -10.49 4.34 14.29
CA HIS A 391 -9.34 5.21 14.47
C HIS A 391 -8.54 5.34 13.19
N LEU A 392 -8.16 6.58 12.86
CA LEU A 392 -7.22 6.87 11.79
C LEU A 392 -5.83 7.07 12.40
N TYR A 393 -4.84 6.36 11.85
CA TYR A 393 -3.42 6.46 12.22
C TYR A 393 -2.66 7.09 11.05
N PHE A 394 -1.76 8.03 11.36
CA PHE A 394 -0.94 8.74 10.37
C PHE A 394 0.30 9.34 11.02
#